data_2a4d370eb5a88629e82111ef6f8bef54
#
_entry.id   2a4d370eb5a88629e82111ef6f8bef54
#
_cell.length_a   1.000
_cell.length_b   1.000
_cell.length_c   1.000
_cell.angle_alpha   90.00
_cell.angle_beta   90.00
_cell.angle_gamma   90.00
#
_symmetry.space_group_name_H-M   'P 1'
#
loop_
_entity.id
_entity.type
_entity.pdbx_description
1 polymer ?
#
loop_
_entity_poly.entity_id
_entity_poly.type
_entity_poly.pdbx_seq_one_letter_code
_entity_poly.pdbx_strand_id
1 'polypeptide(L)'
;MKRWILYIIISAVAVVLFFESCAVTSYQRSGQLPVDGLFRPVTNIDTTQNIATISFHDFYNDPLLQQLITEALDSNYNIQLAVNRLAQMSQYLQQSKAAFLPTLDIGLSGSVSDVSKYGNSVRPENPYTELQLIATARWEADIWGKLSSAKRSQQAQYFQQEATVRATQTQIVADIASAYYQLITLDRQRSVTEKNIKSYTDYLQTVEDLKKSAQVTEVAVLQAKSQLAYANAYLPQIDASIAIEENYISLLLGKAPEHISRSSDIDLTRFHSEDLTVGVPAQLLSNRPDVQAAEYALRSAHEQFNVARAAMYPQLTLSGSVGPDAKGLANWFNMPGSLLWNAVAGLTQPILNGRTLKTQKEVAKLQEDAALISFKQSLLNAGNEVSNALASIHFTAQQAKYQIEQVEELKKAFEYSKELLVNGYGTYLDVLSAQNSVLSSELSLYSTYNIIIQQKIILYRALGGGWK
;
A
#
# COMPACT_ATOMS: atom_id res chain seq x y z
N MET A 1 -68.20 11.04 6.98
CA MET A 1 -66.99 10.67 7.68
C MET A 1 -66.34 9.37 7.19
N LYS A 2 -67.01 8.22 7.02
CA LYS A 2 -66.41 6.94 6.62
C LYS A 2 -65.71 6.94 5.26
N ARG A 3 -66.23 7.66 4.24
CA ARG A 3 -65.59 7.75 2.89
C ARG A 3 -64.31 8.55 2.85
N TRP A 4 -64.16 9.60 3.65
CA TRP A 4 -62.94 10.42 3.76
C TRP A 4 -61.81 9.65 4.44
N ILE A 5 -62.13 8.86 5.45
CA ILE A 5 -61.15 7.99 6.13
C ILE A 5 -60.62 6.93 5.14
N LEU A 6 -61.50 6.37 4.28
CA LEU A 6 -61.09 5.40 3.26
C LEU A 6 -60.14 6.00 2.20
N TYR A 7 -60.38 7.25 1.76
CA TYR A 7 -59.49 7.95 0.83
C TYR A 7 -58.14 8.26 1.48
N ILE A 8 -58.09 8.64 2.76
CA ILE A 8 -56.88 8.88 3.51
C ILE A 8 -56.10 7.57 3.66
N ILE A 9 -56.74 6.45 3.97
CA ILE A 9 -56.12 5.14 4.07
C ILE A 9 -55.59 4.66 2.71
N ILE A 10 -56.36 4.80 1.63
CA ILE A 10 -55.94 4.44 0.26
C ILE A 10 -54.75 5.31 -0.19
N SER A 11 -54.79 6.61 0.07
CA SER A 11 -53.65 7.50 -0.23
C SER A 11 -52.42 7.20 0.62
N ALA A 12 -52.61 6.85 1.89
CA ALA A 12 -51.50 6.41 2.77
C ALA A 12 -50.92 5.07 2.31
N VAL A 13 -51.76 4.10 1.91
CA VAL A 13 -51.29 2.80 1.37
C VAL A 13 -50.63 2.99 -0.01
N ALA A 14 -51.16 3.83 -0.89
CA ALA A 14 -50.52 4.15 -2.16
C ALA A 14 -49.14 4.84 -1.95
N VAL A 15 -49.03 5.74 -0.99
CA VAL A 15 -47.77 6.37 -0.57
C VAL A 15 -46.82 5.31 -0.05
N VAL A 16 -47.25 4.37 0.81
CA VAL A 16 -46.40 3.28 1.35
C VAL A 16 -45.92 2.34 0.25
N LEU A 17 -46.78 1.98 -0.72
CA LEU A 17 -46.39 1.13 -1.86
C LEU A 17 -45.40 1.82 -2.82
N PHE A 18 -45.46 3.15 -2.96
CA PHE A 18 -44.44 3.90 -3.68
C PHE A 18 -43.09 3.90 -2.97
N PHE A 19 -43.03 3.72 -1.66
CA PHE A 19 -41.79 3.72 -0.86
C PHE A 19 -41.00 2.41 -0.97
N GLU A 20 -41.64 1.26 -1.22
CA GLU A 20 -40.89 -0.02 -1.33
C GLU A 20 -39.97 -0.09 -2.57
N SER A 21 -40.29 0.65 -3.64
CA SER A 21 -39.48 0.68 -4.87
C SER A 21 -38.22 1.54 -4.79
N CYS A 22 -38.01 2.28 -3.72
CA CYS A 22 -36.94 3.27 -3.58
C CYS A 22 -35.81 2.87 -2.63
N ALA A 23 -35.79 1.60 -2.19
CA ALA A 23 -34.74 1.11 -1.27
C ALA A 23 -33.34 1.22 -1.88
N VAL A 24 -32.40 1.64 -1.05
CA VAL A 24 -30.96 1.66 -1.37
C VAL A 24 -30.51 0.23 -1.63
N THR A 25 -29.83 -0.02 -2.75
CA THR A 25 -29.32 -1.35 -3.10
C THR A 25 -28.14 -1.68 -2.21
N SER A 26 -28.15 -2.88 -1.60
CA SER A 26 -26.95 -3.40 -0.94
C SER A 26 -25.85 -3.70 -1.95
N TYR A 27 -24.60 -3.46 -1.57
CA TYR A 27 -23.48 -3.87 -2.37
C TYR A 27 -23.51 -5.40 -2.57
N GLN A 28 -23.50 -5.82 -3.82
CA GLN A 28 -23.30 -7.20 -4.20
C GLN A 28 -22.01 -7.27 -5.01
N ARG A 29 -21.10 -8.17 -4.62
CA ARG A 29 -19.86 -8.41 -5.38
C ARG A 29 -20.22 -8.74 -6.81
N SER A 30 -19.74 -7.99 -7.79
CA SER A 30 -20.06 -8.24 -9.20
C SER A 30 -19.58 -9.64 -9.62
N GLY A 31 -20.50 -10.44 -10.16
CA GLY A 31 -20.37 -11.89 -10.27
C GLY A 31 -19.35 -12.46 -11.26
N GLN A 32 -18.60 -11.65 -11.99
CA GLN A 32 -17.57 -12.13 -12.92
C GLN A 32 -16.25 -11.38 -12.69
N LEU A 33 -15.54 -11.82 -11.65
CA LEU A 33 -14.14 -11.45 -11.50
C LEU A 33 -13.28 -12.41 -12.32
N PRO A 34 -12.23 -11.93 -13.00
CA PRO A 34 -11.30 -12.80 -13.72
C PRO A 34 -10.39 -13.53 -12.70
N VAL A 35 -10.94 -14.53 -12.01
CA VAL A 35 -10.22 -15.29 -10.96
C VAL A 35 -9.57 -16.53 -11.55
N ASP A 36 -10.16 -17.10 -12.61
CA ASP A 36 -9.62 -18.27 -13.29
C ASP A 36 -8.50 -17.85 -14.24
N GLY A 37 -7.34 -18.52 -14.12
CA GLY A 37 -6.18 -18.24 -14.97
C GLY A 37 -5.47 -16.94 -14.66
N LEU A 38 -5.60 -16.38 -13.44
CA LEU A 38 -4.94 -15.12 -13.03
C LEU A 38 -3.43 -15.14 -13.15
N PHE A 39 -2.78 -16.32 -13.01
CA PHE A 39 -1.36 -16.46 -13.21
C PHE A 39 -1.03 -17.68 -14.06
N ARG A 40 0.06 -17.58 -14.81
CA ARG A 40 0.56 -18.62 -15.70
C ARG A 40 1.54 -19.53 -14.92
N PRO A 41 1.24 -20.81 -14.72
CA PRO A 41 2.21 -21.76 -14.16
C PRO A 41 3.33 -22.02 -15.16
N VAL A 42 4.58 -22.04 -14.70
CA VAL A 42 5.77 -22.34 -15.54
C VAL A 42 6.20 -23.80 -15.38
N THR A 43 5.80 -24.43 -14.26
CA THR A 43 6.06 -25.85 -13.91
C THR A 43 4.84 -26.45 -13.20
N ASN A 44 4.91 -27.75 -12.88
CA ASN A 44 3.93 -28.37 -11.97
C ASN A 44 4.09 -27.79 -10.57
N ILE A 45 3.28 -26.77 -10.28
CA ILE A 45 3.29 -26.04 -9.00
C ILE A 45 2.36 -26.78 -8.04
N ASP A 46 2.82 -27.03 -6.82
CA ASP A 46 1.95 -27.51 -5.76
C ASP A 46 0.99 -26.39 -5.33
N THR A 47 -0.29 -26.59 -5.61
CA THR A 47 -1.37 -25.66 -5.26
C THR A 47 -2.07 -26.05 -3.95
N THR A 48 -1.66 -27.11 -3.29
CA THR A 48 -2.33 -27.62 -2.07
C THR A 48 -2.05 -26.77 -0.85
N GLN A 49 -0.89 -26.12 -0.79
CA GLN A 49 -0.48 -25.23 0.28
C GLN A 49 -0.14 -23.84 -0.28
N ASN A 50 -0.29 -22.81 0.56
CA ASN A 50 0.04 -21.43 0.20
C ASN A 50 1.09 -20.90 1.18
N ILE A 51 2.28 -20.57 0.67
CA ILE A 51 3.37 -20.00 1.49
C ILE A 51 2.97 -18.69 2.18
N ALA A 52 1.99 -17.96 1.66
CA ALA A 52 1.50 -16.72 2.30
C ALA A 52 0.74 -16.95 3.63
N THR A 53 0.40 -18.22 3.97
CA THR A 53 -0.18 -18.54 5.28
C THR A 53 0.88 -18.74 6.36
N ILE A 54 2.15 -18.89 5.95
CA ILE A 54 3.30 -19.00 6.84
C ILE A 54 3.67 -17.61 7.36
N SER A 55 3.95 -17.52 8.67
CA SER A 55 4.40 -16.26 9.25
C SER A 55 5.77 -15.86 8.70
N PHE A 56 6.13 -14.57 8.76
CA PHE A 56 7.47 -14.15 8.33
C PHE A 56 8.57 -14.75 9.23
N HIS A 57 8.27 -15.08 10.48
CA HIS A 57 9.18 -15.78 11.38
C HIS A 57 9.52 -17.20 10.91
N ASP A 58 8.55 -17.91 10.34
CA ASP A 58 8.75 -19.25 9.82
C ASP A 58 9.31 -19.24 8.39
N PHE A 59 9.05 -18.18 7.64
CA PHE A 59 9.57 -18.02 6.28
C PHE A 59 11.05 -17.60 6.25
N TYR A 60 11.44 -16.66 7.14
CA TYR A 60 12.81 -16.19 7.26
C TYR A 60 13.46 -16.79 8.51
N ASN A 61 14.31 -17.81 8.33
CA ASN A 61 14.92 -18.57 9.42
C ASN A 61 16.13 -17.86 10.08
N ASP A 62 16.49 -16.64 9.66
CA ASP A 62 17.60 -15.89 10.25
C ASP A 62 17.12 -15.02 11.42
N PRO A 63 17.60 -15.26 12.66
CA PRO A 63 17.19 -14.47 13.84
C PRO A 63 17.51 -12.98 13.74
N LEU A 64 18.64 -12.60 13.09
CA LEU A 64 19.00 -11.19 12.91
C LEU A 64 18.03 -10.50 11.95
N LEU A 65 17.65 -11.15 10.86
CA LEU A 65 16.64 -10.63 9.96
C LEU A 65 15.27 -10.49 10.66
N GLN A 66 14.85 -11.49 11.43
CA GLN A 66 13.60 -11.43 12.19
C GLN A 66 13.59 -10.25 13.19
N GLN A 67 14.72 -9.99 13.85
CA GLN A 67 14.87 -8.84 14.73
C GLN A 67 14.72 -7.52 13.97
N LEU A 68 15.39 -7.36 12.82
CA LEU A 68 15.28 -6.17 11.98
C LEU A 68 13.86 -5.94 11.48
N ILE A 69 13.18 -7.02 11.05
CA ILE A 69 11.76 -6.94 10.62
C ILE A 69 10.88 -6.47 11.78
N THR A 70 11.04 -7.07 12.97
CA THR A 70 10.24 -6.70 14.15
C THR A 70 10.47 -5.24 14.51
N GLU A 71 11.71 -4.80 14.54
CA GLU A 71 12.06 -3.41 14.83
C GLU A 71 11.48 -2.45 13.78
N ALA A 72 11.56 -2.79 12.48
CA ALA A 72 10.97 -1.98 11.42
C ALA A 72 9.45 -1.87 11.54
N LEU A 73 8.75 -2.96 11.89
CA LEU A 73 7.30 -2.95 12.09
C LEU A 73 6.88 -2.00 13.22
N ASP A 74 7.71 -1.84 14.24
CA ASP A 74 7.44 -0.97 15.39
C ASP A 74 7.82 0.50 15.14
N SER A 75 8.91 0.75 14.44
CA SER A 75 9.55 2.08 14.36
C SER A 75 9.38 2.78 13.01
N ASN A 76 9.01 2.08 11.94
CA ASN A 76 8.96 2.63 10.59
C ASN A 76 7.93 3.76 10.45
N TYR A 77 8.37 4.92 9.95
CA TYR A 77 7.51 6.11 9.81
C TYR A 77 6.37 5.93 8.80
N ASN A 78 6.52 5.11 7.75
CA ASN A 78 5.44 4.88 6.80
C ASN A 78 4.30 4.08 7.46
N ILE A 79 4.62 3.12 8.34
CA ILE A 79 3.63 2.37 9.12
C ILE A 79 2.94 3.32 10.11
N GLN A 80 3.70 4.17 10.82
CA GLN A 80 3.13 5.14 11.76
C GLN A 80 2.19 6.13 11.05
N LEU A 81 2.56 6.62 9.86
CA LEU A 81 1.69 7.47 9.03
C LEU A 81 0.42 6.72 8.59
N ALA A 82 0.53 5.45 8.19
CA ALA A 82 -0.62 4.63 7.80
C ALA A 82 -1.57 4.40 8.98
N VAL A 83 -1.04 4.12 10.18
CA VAL A 83 -1.82 3.97 11.43
C VAL A 83 -2.48 5.30 11.83
N ASN A 84 -1.78 6.43 11.69
CA ASN A 84 -2.36 7.74 11.95
C ASN A 84 -3.55 8.04 11.01
N ARG A 85 -3.42 7.71 9.73
CA ARG A 85 -4.52 7.81 8.76
C ARG A 85 -5.70 6.90 9.11
N LEU A 86 -5.43 5.70 9.62
CA LEU A 86 -6.48 4.79 10.11
C LEU A 86 -7.22 5.41 11.29
N ALA A 87 -6.51 6.04 12.23
CA ALA A 87 -7.12 6.76 13.34
C ALA A 87 -8.01 7.91 12.87
N GLN A 88 -7.60 8.67 11.83
CA GLN A 88 -8.41 9.72 11.20
C GLN A 88 -9.71 9.13 10.61
N MET A 89 -9.61 7.99 9.87
CA MET A 89 -10.81 7.33 9.31
C MET A 89 -11.75 6.82 10.41
N SER A 90 -11.22 6.40 11.55
CA SER A 90 -12.02 6.04 12.72
C SER A 90 -12.85 7.24 13.22
N GLN A 91 -12.28 8.45 13.27
CA GLN A 91 -13.02 9.66 13.66
C GLN A 91 -14.12 10.02 12.66
N TYR A 92 -13.84 9.94 11.34
CA TYR A 92 -14.88 10.16 10.33
C TYR A 92 -16.00 9.12 10.40
N LEU A 93 -15.67 7.86 10.71
CA LEU A 93 -16.69 6.83 10.96
C LEU A 93 -17.55 7.16 12.20
N GLN A 94 -16.95 7.63 13.28
CA GLN A 94 -17.70 8.08 14.47
C GLN A 94 -18.57 9.29 14.14
N GLN A 95 -18.06 10.27 13.39
CA GLN A 95 -18.83 11.41 12.92
C GLN A 95 -20.05 10.96 12.08
N SER A 96 -19.89 9.98 11.20
CA SER A 96 -20.97 9.46 10.36
C SER A 96 -22.04 8.71 11.19
N LYS A 97 -21.66 8.11 12.32
CA LYS A 97 -22.60 7.53 13.29
C LYS A 97 -23.34 8.61 14.04
N ALA A 98 -22.67 9.70 14.43
CA ALA A 98 -23.28 10.82 15.11
C ALA A 98 -24.24 11.63 14.21
N ALA A 99 -24.12 11.53 12.88
CA ALA A 99 -25.03 12.19 11.92
C ALA A 99 -26.51 11.73 12.05
N PHE A 100 -26.77 10.62 12.74
CA PHE A 100 -28.15 10.19 13.08
C PHE A 100 -28.74 10.90 14.30
N LEU A 101 -27.93 11.66 15.05
CA LEU A 101 -28.37 12.42 16.20
C LEU A 101 -28.73 13.85 15.77
N PRO A 102 -29.63 14.52 16.51
CA PRO A 102 -29.88 15.94 16.26
C PRO A 102 -28.62 16.78 16.53
N THR A 103 -28.43 17.82 15.74
CA THR A 103 -27.47 18.90 16.05
C THR A 103 -28.13 19.91 16.96
N LEU A 104 -27.37 20.53 17.86
CA LEU A 104 -27.81 21.61 18.74
C LEU A 104 -26.85 22.79 18.58
N ASP A 105 -27.37 23.90 18.09
CA ASP A 105 -26.66 25.15 17.92
C ASP A 105 -27.22 26.21 18.90
N ILE A 106 -26.37 27.04 19.47
CA ILE A 106 -26.76 28.20 20.26
C ILE A 106 -26.21 29.43 19.55
N GLY A 107 -27.10 30.33 19.17
CA GLY A 107 -26.77 31.56 18.48
C GLY A 107 -27.21 32.81 19.29
N LEU A 108 -26.29 33.76 19.47
CA LEU A 108 -26.61 35.10 19.94
C LEU A 108 -26.55 36.07 18.74
N SER A 109 -27.63 36.76 18.48
CA SER A 109 -27.69 37.77 17.42
C SER A 109 -28.31 39.06 17.92
N GLY A 110 -27.80 40.17 17.43
CA GLY A 110 -28.36 41.49 17.63
C GLY A 110 -28.60 42.17 16.29
N SER A 111 -29.78 42.71 16.08
CA SER A 111 -30.10 43.47 14.89
C SER A 111 -30.63 44.84 15.25
N VAL A 112 -30.30 45.85 14.42
CA VAL A 112 -30.93 47.17 14.46
C VAL A 112 -31.69 47.32 13.16
N SER A 113 -33.00 47.55 13.28
CA SER A 113 -33.90 47.64 12.12
C SER A 113 -34.73 48.90 12.18
N ASP A 114 -34.96 49.50 11.03
CA ASP A 114 -35.93 50.55 10.81
C ASP A 114 -36.95 50.09 9.78
N VAL A 115 -38.23 50.25 10.07
CA VAL A 115 -39.32 49.85 9.19
C VAL A 115 -39.69 50.97 8.24
N SER A 116 -39.75 50.66 6.93
CA SER A 116 -40.15 51.60 5.91
C SER A 116 -41.51 52.29 6.22
N LYS A 117 -41.60 53.62 5.96
CA LYS A 117 -42.84 54.39 6.15
C LYS A 117 -44.03 53.84 5.37
N TYR A 118 -43.81 53.14 4.28
CA TYR A 118 -44.83 52.56 3.40
C TYR A 118 -45.06 51.05 3.62
N GLY A 119 -44.38 50.43 4.57
CA GLY A 119 -44.64 49.07 5.04
C GLY A 119 -45.67 49.03 6.15
N ASN A 120 -46.24 47.89 6.46
CA ASN A 120 -47.34 47.56 7.37
C ASN A 120 -47.72 48.61 8.47
N SER A 121 -49.00 48.68 8.76
CA SER A 121 -49.71 49.67 9.55
C SER A 121 -49.36 49.83 11.03
N VAL A 122 -48.45 49.05 11.58
CA VAL A 122 -47.96 49.19 12.98
C VAL A 122 -46.46 49.47 12.94
N ARG A 123 -46.12 50.77 13.05
CA ARG A 123 -44.74 51.26 13.09
C ARG A 123 -44.24 51.19 14.55
N PRO A 124 -43.24 50.34 14.87
CA PRO A 124 -42.55 50.47 16.14
C PRO A 124 -41.77 51.80 16.19
N GLU A 125 -41.46 52.30 17.39
CA GLU A 125 -40.50 53.42 17.52
C GLU A 125 -39.20 53.08 16.82
N ASN A 126 -38.80 53.89 15.88
CA ASN A 126 -37.69 53.61 14.98
C ASN A 126 -36.43 54.40 15.32
N PRO A 127 -35.24 53.81 15.13
CA PRO A 127 -34.93 52.41 14.93
C PRO A 127 -35.10 51.56 16.20
N TYR A 128 -35.40 50.26 16.08
CA TYR A 128 -35.46 49.35 17.23
C TYR A 128 -34.31 48.34 17.18
N THR A 129 -33.83 47.98 18.37
CA THR A 129 -32.81 46.94 18.55
C THR A 129 -33.52 45.65 18.97
N GLU A 130 -33.21 44.56 18.29
CA GLU A 130 -33.69 43.19 18.63
C GLU A 130 -32.51 42.35 19.04
N LEU A 131 -32.65 41.68 20.17
CA LEU A 131 -31.66 40.76 20.71
C LEU A 131 -32.25 39.38 20.82
N GLN A 132 -31.55 38.38 20.27
CA GLN A 132 -31.98 37.00 20.27
C GLN A 132 -30.86 36.08 20.81
N LEU A 133 -31.17 35.22 21.76
CA LEU A 133 -30.34 34.09 22.16
C LEU A 133 -31.16 32.84 21.94
N ILE A 134 -30.89 32.11 20.86
CA ILE A 134 -31.74 30.97 20.45
C ILE A 134 -30.91 29.70 20.41
N ALA A 135 -31.36 28.68 21.10
CA ALA A 135 -30.92 27.30 20.95
C ALA A 135 -31.78 26.65 19.83
N THR A 136 -31.11 26.14 18.79
CA THR A 136 -31.78 25.47 17.65
C THR A 136 -31.32 24.02 17.57
N ALA A 137 -32.28 23.09 17.64
CA ALA A 137 -32.04 21.67 17.34
C ALA A 137 -32.48 21.37 15.89
N ARG A 138 -31.69 20.59 15.18
CA ARG A 138 -32.02 20.12 13.82
C ARG A 138 -31.74 18.63 13.72
N TRP A 139 -32.65 17.89 13.08
CA TRP A 139 -32.51 16.47 12.85
C TRP A 139 -33.08 16.09 11.46
N GLU A 140 -32.36 15.22 10.74
CA GLU A 140 -32.77 14.64 9.45
C GLU A 140 -33.20 13.18 9.65
N ALA A 141 -34.42 12.83 9.24
CA ALA A 141 -34.87 11.45 9.28
C ALA A 141 -34.35 10.67 8.05
N ASP A 142 -33.66 9.56 8.29
CA ASP A 142 -33.05 8.74 7.23
C ASP A 142 -34.06 7.81 6.54
N ILE A 143 -35.10 8.38 5.90
CA ILE A 143 -36.18 7.61 5.27
C ILE A 143 -35.65 6.86 4.02
N TRP A 144 -34.75 7.48 3.27
CA TRP A 144 -34.26 6.96 2.00
C TRP A 144 -32.90 6.27 2.13
N GLY A 145 -32.36 6.11 3.32
CA GLY A 145 -31.07 5.50 3.57
C GLY A 145 -29.87 6.35 3.15
N LYS A 146 -30.01 7.68 3.04
CA LYS A 146 -28.92 8.61 2.72
C LYS A 146 -27.83 8.58 3.80
N LEU A 147 -28.23 8.76 5.07
CA LEU A 147 -27.28 8.74 6.20
C LEU A 147 -26.73 7.34 6.44
N SER A 148 -27.55 6.31 6.28
CA SER A 148 -27.14 4.90 6.36
C SER A 148 -26.10 4.56 5.30
N SER A 149 -26.27 5.01 4.06
CA SER A 149 -25.30 4.82 2.98
C SER A 149 -24.02 5.62 3.23
N ALA A 150 -24.13 6.87 3.70
CA ALA A 150 -22.97 7.68 4.09
C ALA A 150 -22.14 6.99 5.18
N LYS A 151 -22.79 6.44 6.21
CA LYS A 151 -22.12 5.65 7.26
C LYS A 151 -21.45 4.40 6.70
N ARG A 152 -22.12 3.63 5.82
CA ARG A 152 -21.51 2.45 5.18
C ARG A 152 -20.34 2.80 4.29
N SER A 153 -20.40 3.95 3.58
CA SER A 153 -19.28 4.47 2.82
C SER A 153 -18.08 4.77 3.72
N GLN A 154 -18.28 5.49 4.84
CA GLN A 154 -17.21 5.76 5.80
C GLN A 154 -16.66 4.49 6.46
N GLN A 155 -17.51 3.51 6.73
CA GLN A 155 -17.08 2.20 7.24
C GLN A 155 -16.23 1.46 6.21
N ALA A 156 -16.58 1.51 4.93
CA ALA A 156 -15.77 0.91 3.87
C ALA A 156 -14.41 1.63 3.73
N GLN A 157 -14.36 2.96 3.86
CA GLN A 157 -13.10 3.73 3.88
C GLN A 157 -12.22 3.38 5.08
N TYR A 158 -12.81 3.15 6.25
CA TYR A 158 -12.08 2.67 7.43
C TYR A 158 -11.43 1.30 7.16
N PHE A 159 -12.17 0.33 6.63
CA PHE A 159 -11.62 -0.99 6.27
C PHE A 159 -10.61 -0.93 5.11
N GLN A 160 -10.81 -0.02 4.15
CA GLN A 160 -9.81 0.26 3.11
C GLN A 160 -8.49 0.70 3.74
N GLN A 161 -8.54 1.65 4.67
CA GLN A 161 -7.33 2.14 5.33
C GLN A 161 -6.69 1.08 6.24
N GLU A 162 -7.49 0.24 6.92
CA GLU A 162 -6.99 -0.91 7.69
C GLU A 162 -6.23 -1.89 6.78
N ALA A 163 -6.78 -2.22 5.61
CA ALA A 163 -6.11 -3.05 4.62
C ALA A 163 -4.83 -2.36 4.08
N THR A 164 -4.84 -1.03 3.93
CA THR A 164 -3.66 -0.25 3.53
C THR A 164 -2.54 -0.32 4.58
N VAL A 165 -2.87 -0.31 5.88
CA VAL A 165 -1.87 -0.51 6.94
C VAL A 165 -1.19 -1.87 6.78
N ARG A 166 -1.98 -2.95 6.60
CA ARG A 166 -1.44 -4.31 6.37
C ARG A 166 -0.59 -4.39 5.10
N ALA A 167 -1.02 -3.73 4.01
CA ALA A 167 -0.24 -3.66 2.78
C ALA A 167 1.12 -2.96 3.00
N THR A 168 1.13 -1.88 3.79
CA THR A 168 2.36 -1.18 4.16
C THR A 168 3.28 -2.07 5.00
N GLN A 169 2.74 -2.81 5.97
CA GLN A 169 3.51 -3.77 6.78
C GLN A 169 4.14 -4.85 5.89
N THR A 170 3.36 -5.48 5.02
CA THR A 170 3.85 -6.48 4.05
C THR A 170 4.98 -5.94 3.17
N GLN A 171 4.84 -4.69 2.71
CA GLN A 171 5.88 -4.04 1.90
C GLN A 171 7.16 -3.83 2.69
N ILE A 172 7.08 -3.31 3.93
CA ILE A 172 8.25 -3.08 4.79
C ILE A 172 8.97 -4.39 5.14
N VAL A 173 8.22 -5.46 5.43
CA VAL A 173 8.80 -6.80 5.65
C VAL A 173 9.58 -7.27 4.41
N ALA A 174 9.02 -7.10 3.21
CA ALA A 174 9.69 -7.46 1.96
C ALA A 174 10.92 -6.57 1.69
N ASP A 175 10.84 -5.27 1.94
CA ASP A 175 11.93 -4.32 1.72
C ASP A 175 13.12 -4.61 2.64
N ILE A 176 12.87 -4.84 3.93
CA ILE A 176 13.91 -5.22 4.90
C ILE A 176 14.57 -6.54 4.49
N ALA A 177 13.78 -7.56 4.17
CA ALA A 177 14.31 -8.85 3.75
C ALA A 177 15.14 -8.72 2.46
N SER A 178 14.67 -7.96 1.48
CA SER A 178 15.37 -7.70 0.22
C SER A 178 16.71 -7.01 0.45
N ALA A 179 16.74 -5.97 1.25
CA ALA A 179 17.94 -5.22 1.58
C ALA A 179 18.95 -6.08 2.38
N TYR A 180 18.47 -6.86 3.33
CA TYR A 180 19.29 -7.75 4.13
C TYR A 180 19.99 -8.83 3.29
N TYR A 181 19.28 -9.51 2.39
CA TYR A 181 19.90 -10.50 1.51
C TYR A 181 20.78 -9.87 0.43
N GLN A 182 20.49 -8.62 0.02
CA GLN A 182 21.40 -7.84 -0.81
C GLN A 182 22.72 -7.59 -0.10
N LEU A 183 22.72 -7.19 1.20
CA LEU A 183 23.94 -7.02 2.00
C LEU A 183 24.75 -8.32 2.09
N ILE A 184 24.10 -9.45 2.38
CA ILE A 184 24.78 -10.76 2.43
C ILE A 184 25.43 -11.09 1.08
N THR A 185 24.75 -10.77 -0.01
CA THR A 185 25.30 -10.97 -1.37
C THR A 185 26.53 -10.10 -1.60
N LEU A 186 26.49 -8.84 -1.21
CA LEU A 186 27.61 -7.92 -1.31
C LEU A 186 28.82 -8.38 -0.46
N ASP A 187 28.59 -8.90 0.74
CA ASP A 187 29.64 -9.48 1.57
C ASP A 187 30.30 -10.69 0.91
N ARG A 188 29.50 -11.55 0.24
CA ARG A 188 30.04 -12.68 -0.53
C ARG A 188 30.86 -12.21 -1.72
N GLN A 189 30.37 -11.21 -2.47
CA GLN A 189 31.10 -10.61 -3.59
C GLN A 189 32.41 -9.95 -3.09
N ARG A 190 32.39 -9.26 -1.95
CA ARG A 190 33.56 -8.71 -1.31
C ARG A 190 34.60 -9.79 -0.97
N SER A 191 34.17 -10.86 -0.28
CA SER A 191 35.04 -11.97 0.08
C SER A 191 35.66 -12.68 -1.13
N VAL A 192 34.88 -12.87 -2.19
CA VAL A 192 35.37 -13.44 -3.48
C VAL A 192 36.40 -12.51 -4.12
N THR A 193 36.12 -11.21 -4.15
CA THR A 193 37.02 -10.20 -4.70
C THR A 193 38.35 -10.16 -3.93
N GLU A 194 38.32 -10.20 -2.59
CA GLU A 194 39.55 -10.27 -1.77
C GLU A 194 40.40 -11.51 -2.04
N LYS A 195 39.74 -12.68 -2.18
CA LYS A 195 40.44 -13.93 -2.55
C LYS A 195 41.09 -13.81 -3.93
N ASN A 196 40.38 -13.24 -4.88
CA ASN A 196 40.90 -13.04 -6.23
C ASN A 196 42.05 -12.01 -6.24
N ILE A 197 41.97 -10.91 -5.48
CA ILE A 197 43.10 -9.94 -5.32
C ILE A 197 44.36 -10.63 -4.79
N LYS A 198 44.23 -11.52 -3.82
CA LYS A 198 45.34 -12.33 -3.33
C LYS A 198 45.91 -13.19 -4.47
N SER A 199 45.05 -13.88 -5.22
CA SER A 199 45.47 -14.69 -6.38
C SER A 199 46.18 -13.84 -7.46
N TYR A 200 45.70 -12.63 -7.77
CA TYR A 200 46.36 -11.71 -8.68
C TYR A 200 47.70 -11.24 -8.16
N THR A 201 47.85 -11.02 -6.84
CA THR A 201 49.09 -10.65 -6.23
C THR A 201 50.14 -11.76 -6.32
N ASP A 202 49.73 -13.01 -6.03
CA ASP A 202 50.57 -14.20 -6.15
C ASP A 202 51.01 -14.44 -7.61
N TYR A 203 50.10 -14.22 -8.56
CA TYR A 203 50.36 -14.32 -9.98
C TYR A 203 51.34 -13.24 -10.46
N LEU A 204 51.17 -11.98 -10.02
CA LEU A 204 52.11 -10.89 -10.35
C LEU A 204 53.54 -11.22 -9.88
N GLN A 205 53.68 -11.74 -8.66
CA GLN A 205 54.97 -12.16 -8.15
C GLN A 205 55.60 -13.26 -9.03
N THR A 206 54.79 -14.24 -9.46
CA THR A 206 55.25 -15.31 -10.37
C THR A 206 55.73 -14.74 -11.70
N VAL A 207 55.01 -13.80 -12.32
CA VAL A 207 55.36 -13.17 -13.57
C VAL A 207 56.64 -12.30 -13.43
N GLU A 208 56.82 -11.61 -12.30
CA GLU A 208 58.03 -10.85 -12.03
C GLU A 208 59.27 -11.75 -11.90
N ASP A 209 59.13 -12.94 -11.30
CA ASP A 209 60.23 -13.89 -11.17
C ASP A 209 60.54 -14.58 -12.53
N LEU A 210 59.55 -14.88 -13.33
CA LEU A 210 59.73 -15.37 -14.72
C LEU A 210 60.43 -14.32 -15.62
N LYS A 211 60.12 -13.03 -15.38
CA LYS A 211 60.83 -11.96 -16.10
C LYS A 211 62.31 -11.88 -15.70
N LYS A 212 62.66 -12.02 -14.43
CA LYS A 212 64.03 -12.07 -13.94
C LYS A 212 64.84 -13.20 -14.63
N SER A 213 64.14 -14.31 -14.91
CA SER A 213 64.67 -15.47 -15.63
C SER A 213 64.58 -15.34 -17.15
N ALA A 214 64.23 -14.15 -17.71
CA ALA A 214 64.05 -13.85 -19.13
C ALA A 214 63.01 -14.75 -19.84
N GLN A 215 62.06 -15.36 -19.15
CA GLN A 215 61.06 -16.22 -19.71
C GLN A 215 59.81 -15.45 -20.20
N VAL A 216 59.56 -14.25 -19.63
CA VAL A 216 58.48 -13.36 -20.07
C VAL A 216 58.98 -11.93 -20.23
N THR A 217 58.20 -11.10 -20.94
CA THR A 217 58.52 -9.71 -21.23
C THR A 217 57.99 -8.74 -20.15
N GLU A 218 58.46 -7.48 -20.17
CA GLU A 218 57.89 -6.40 -19.34
C GLU A 218 56.39 -6.21 -19.57
N VAL A 219 55.91 -6.46 -20.78
CA VAL A 219 54.49 -6.36 -21.14
C VAL A 219 53.64 -7.29 -20.28
N ALA A 220 54.13 -8.51 -19.97
CA ALA A 220 53.44 -9.44 -19.10
C ALA A 220 53.30 -8.91 -17.69
N VAL A 221 54.38 -8.30 -17.10
CA VAL A 221 54.37 -7.68 -15.79
C VAL A 221 53.38 -6.50 -15.71
N LEU A 222 53.39 -5.63 -16.73
CA LEU A 222 52.51 -4.46 -16.78
C LEU A 222 51.04 -4.90 -16.91
N GLN A 223 50.72 -5.95 -17.64
CA GLN A 223 49.38 -6.50 -17.73
C GLN A 223 48.92 -7.13 -16.42
N ALA A 224 49.81 -7.89 -15.72
CA ALA A 224 49.50 -8.43 -14.41
C ALA A 224 49.22 -7.32 -13.38
N LYS A 225 50.04 -6.24 -13.37
CA LYS A 225 49.83 -5.05 -12.54
C LYS A 225 48.51 -4.36 -12.86
N SER A 226 48.16 -4.22 -14.13
CA SER A 226 46.88 -3.63 -14.57
C SER A 226 45.68 -4.44 -14.06
N GLN A 227 45.73 -5.77 -14.10
CA GLN A 227 44.65 -6.63 -13.61
C GLN A 227 44.52 -6.59 -12.08
N LEU A 228 45.64 -6.57 -11.36
CA LEU A 228 45.59 -6.38 -9.92
C LEU A 228 44.99 -5.03 -9.55
N ALA A 229 45.34 -3.96 -10.28
CA ALA A 229 44.74 -2.64 -10.06
C ALA A 229 43.23 -2.64 -10.38
N TYR A 230 42.81 -3.33 -11.47
CA TYR A 230 41.39 -3.51 -11.83
C TYR A 230 40.63 -4.24 -10.72
N ALA A 231 41.14 -5.37 -10.20
CA ALA A 231 40.51 -6.09 -9.12
C ALA A 231 40.41 -5.27 -7.83
N ASN A 232 41.49 -4.51 -7.49
CA ASN A 232 41.47 -3.62 -6.34
C ASN A 232 40.44 -2.48 -6.47
N ALA A 233 40.11 -2.04 -7.68
CA ALA A 233 39.10 -1.00 -7.89
C ALA A 233 37.67 -1.50 -7.61
N TYR A 234 37.41 -2.82 -7.60
CA TYR A 234 36.10 -3.38 -7.25
C TYR A 234 35.80 -3.27 -5.74
N LEU A 235 36.79 -3.38 -4.86
CA LEU A 235 36.53 -3.33 -3.41
C LEU A 235 35.87 -2.03 -2.96
N PRO A 236 36.37 -0.83 -3.30
CA PRO A 236 35.70 0.43 -2.93
C PRO A 236 34.29 0.53 -3.49
N GLN A 237 34.03 -0.03 -4.66
CA GLN A 237 32.68 -0.05 -5.26
C GLN A 237 31.73 -0.93 -4.46
N ILE A 238 32.17 -2.12 -4.02
CA ILE A 238 31.37 -3.02 -3.18
C ILE A 238 31.18 -2.39 -1.80
N ASP A 239 32.22 -1.82 -1.18
CA ASP A 239 32.14 -1.17 0.14
C ASP A 239 31.19 0.03 0.11
N ALA A 240 31.16 0.81 -0.97
CA ALA A 240 30.18 1.88 -1.17
C ALA A 240 28.75 1.33 -1.29
N SER A 241 28.57 0.22 -2.00
CA SER A 241 27.26 -0.43 -2.13
C SER A 241 26.77 -0.99 -0.79
N ILE A 242 27.65 -1.56 0.02
CA ILE A 242 27.35 -2.02 1.39
C ILE A 242 26.88 -0.83 2.25
N ALA A 243 27.64 0.27 2.26
CA ALA A 243 27.29 1.44 3.06
C ALA A 243 25.93 2.05 2.64
N ILE A 244 25.63 2.09 1.34
CA ILE A 244 24.34 2.58 0.82
C ILE A 244 23.21 1.67 1.28
N GLU A 245 23.39 0.35 1.24
CA GLU A 245 22.37 -0.61 1.65
C GLU A 245 22.13 -0.59 3.17
N GLU A 246 23.21 -0.44 3.98
CA GLU A 246 23.10 -0.25 5.42
C GLU A 246 22.32 1.04 5.78
N ASN A 247 22.59 2.13 5.06
CA ASN A 247 21.84 3.37 5.20
C ASN A 247 20.36 3.20 4.83
N TYR A 248 20.06 2.40 3.81
CA TYR A 248 18.68 2.11 3.41
C TYR A 248 17.94 1.30 4.49
N ILE A 249 18.57 0.27 5.05
CA ILE A 249 17.97 -0.49 6.17
C ILE A 249 17.78 0.45 7.38
N SER A 250 18.75 1.27 7.72
CA SER A 250 18.63 2.25 8.83
C SER A 250 17.43 3.18 8.61
N LEU A 251 17.20 3.65 7.38
CA LEU A 251 16.03 4.44 7.02
C LEU A 251 14.72 3.66 7.24
N LEU A 252 14.68 2.37 6.85
CA LEU A 252 13.51 1.51 7.06
C LEU A 252 13.24 1.27 8.55
N LEU A 253 14.29 1.24 9.38
CA LEU A 253 14.19 1.16 10.84
C LEU A 253 13.82 2.50 11.50
N GLY A 254 13.73 3.60 10.74
CA GLY A 254 13.49 4.94 11.29
C GLY A 254 14.67 5.50 12.10
N LYS A 255 15.89 5.05 11.81
CA LYS A 255 17.13 5.43 12.50
C LYS A 255 18.06 6.28 11.63
N ALA A 256 19.03 6.92 12.27
CA ALA A 256 20.18 7.50 11.59
C ALA A 256 21.04 6.37 10.97
N PRO A 257 21.82 6.67 9.90
CA PRO A 257 22.70 5.68 9.29
C PRO A 257 23.63 4.99 10.31
N GLU A 258 23.58 3.66 10.36
CA GLU A 258 24.40 2.83 11.25
C GLU A 258 24.82 1.53 10.56
N HIS A 259 25.82 0.85 11.14
CA HIS A 259 26.23 -0.46 10.67
C HIS A 259 25.16 -1.51 11.02
N ILE A 260 24.79 -2.35 10.04
CA ILE A 260 23.80 -3.39 10.20
C ILE A 260 24.47 -4.75 10.44
N SER A 261 24.20 -5.34 11.62
CA SER A 261 24.63 -6.70 11.95
C SER A 261 23.90 -7.73 11.10
N ARG A 262 24.65 -8.70 10.56
CA ARG A 262 24.13 -9.74 9.68
C ARG A 262 24.86 -11.06 9.84
N SER A 263 24.21 -12.16 9.47
CA SER A 263 24.78 -13.49 9.57
C SER A 263 25.81 -13.73 8.49
N SER A 264 27.01 -14.18 8.88
CA SER A 264 28.08 -14.58 7.95
C SER A 264 27.87 -15.98 7.36
N ASP A 265 27.01 -16.81 7.96
CA ASP A 265 26.94 -18.24 7.68
C ASP A 265 25.80 -18.63 6.73
N ILE A 266 25.07 -17.66 6.18
CA ILE A 266 23.99 -17.93 5.24
C ILE A 266 24.56 -18.46 3.93
N ASP A 267 24.22 -19.69 3.65
CA ASP A 267 24.54 -20.34 2.38
C ASP A 267 23.50 -19.96 1.31
N LEU A 268 23.86 -19.00 0.47
CA LEU A 268 23.00 -18.54 -0.62
C LEU A 268 22.69 -19.65 -1.64
N THR A 269 23.49 -20.72 -1.70
CA THR A 269 23.27 -21.83 -2.64
C THR A 269 22.04 -22.65 -2.29
N ARG A 270 21.56 -22.61 -1.04
CA ARG A 270 20.34 -23.32 -0.61
C ARG A 270 19.06 -22.75 -1.20
N PHE A 271 19.10 -21.52 -1.71
CA PHE A 271 17.93 -20.85 -2.29
C PHE A 271 17.65 -21.24 -3.75
N HIS A 272 18.48 -22.09 -4.38
CA HIS A 272 18.29 -22.49 -5.78
C HIS A 272 17.20 -23.56 -5.99
N SER A 273 16.61 -24.15 -4.93
CA SER A 273 15.56 -25.15 -5.08
C SER A 273 14.26 -24.54 -5.65
N GLU A 274 13.63 -25.30 -6.57
CA GLU A 274 12.37 -24.92 -7.22
C GLU A 274 11.12 -25.29 -6.39
N ASP A 275 11.29 -25.82 -5.16
CA ASP A 275 10.19 -26.25 -4.30
C ASP A 275 9.39 -25.03 -3.79
N LEU A 276 8.32 -24.71 -4.51
CA LEU A 276 7.44 -23.60 -4.21
C LEU A 276 5.99 -24.07 -4.13
N THR A 277 5.33 -23.75 -3.02
CA THR A 277 3.89 -23.94 -2.84
C THR A 277 3.19 -22.59 -3.00
N VAL A 278 2.31 -22.45 -3.98
CA VAL A 278 1.77 -21.13 -4.40
C VAL A 278 0.31 -20.95 -3.99
N GLY A 279 -0.44 -22.04 -3.77
CA GLY A 279 -1.88 -21.95 -3.51
C GLY A 279 -2.71 -21.68 -4.77
N VAL A 280 -4.01 -21.46 -4.58
CA VAL A 280 -4.96 -21.21 -5.68
C VAL A 280 -5.19 -19.73 -5.93
N PRO A 281 -5.46 -19.28 -7.18
CA PRO A 281 -5.66 -17.88 -7.51
C PRO A 281 -6.74 -17.16 -6.69
N ALA A 282 -7.82 -17.86 -6.32
CA ALA A 282 -8.89 -17.28 -5.51
C ALA A 282 -8.44 -16.83 -4.11
N GLN A 283 -7.38 -17.40 -3.55
CA GLN A 283 -6.83 -17.01 -2.25
C GLN A 283 -6.17 -15.62 -2.28
N LEU A 284 -5.75 -15.13 -3.45
CA LEU A 284 -5.23 -13.76 -3.60
C LEU A 284 -6.24 -12.72 -3.14
N LEU A 285 -7.54 -12.95 -3.36
CA LEU A 285 -8.61 -12.05 -2.91
C LEU A 285 -8.70 -11.92 -1.39
N SER A 286 -8.38 -12.98 -0.65
CA SER A 286 -8.51 -13.00 0.81
C SER A 286 -7.19 -12.70 1.52
N ASN A 287 -6.05 -12.94 0.87
CA ASN A 287 -4.75 -12.85 1.51
C ASN A 287 -4.03 -11.53 1.21
N ARG A 288 -4.25 -10.92 0.03
CA ARG A 288 -3.57 -9.67 -0.35
C ARG A 288 -4.28 -8.43 0.18
N PRO A 289 -3.63 -7.67 1.09
CA PRO A 289 -4.25 -6.48 1.67
C PRO A 289 -4.49 -5.35 0.65
N ASP A 290 -3.66 -5.20 -0.38
CA ASP A 290 -3.82 -4.20 -1.45
C ASP A 290 -5.07 -4.47 -2.31
N VAL A 291 -5.34 -5.75 -2.61
CA VAL A 291 -6.56 -6.17 -3.32
C VAL A 291 -7.79 -5.95 -2.45
N GLN A 292 -7.71 -6.25 -1.14
CA GLN A 292 -8.77 -5.96 -0.18
C GLN A 292 -9.05 -4.45 -0.10
N ALA A 293 -8.00 -3.61 -0.06
CA ALA A 293 -8.16 -2.16 -0.06
C ALA A 293 -8.90 -1.67 -1.30
N ALA A 294 -8.59 -2.20 -2.48
CA ALA A 294 -9.28 -1.86 -3.73
C ALA A 294 -10.76 -2.31 -3.72
N GLU A 295 -11.08 -3.46 -3.13
CA GLU A 295 -12.47 -3.90 -2.95
C GLU A 295 -13.25 -2.98 -2.01
N TYR A 296 -12.64 -2.58 -0.87
CA TYR A 296 -13.29 -1.64 0.04
C TYR A 296 -13.46 -0.24 -0.57
N ALA A 297 -12.53 0.20 -1.44
CA ALA A 297 -12.71 1.44 -2.21
C ALA A 297 -13.94 1.35 -3.14
N LEU A 298 -14.13 0.22 -3.81
CA LEU A 298 -15.32 -0.02 -4.63
C LEU A 298 -16.62 -0.01 -3.80
N ARG A 299 -16.61 -0.66 -2.62
CA ARG A 299 -17.75 -0.64 -1.70
C ARG A 299 -18.09 0.78 -1.24
N SER A 300 -17.08 1.58 -0.94
CA SER A 300 -17.25 2.99 -0.57
C SER A 300 -17.88 3.79 -1.71
N ALA A 301 -17.38 3.64 -2.95
CA ALA A 301 -17.90 4.33 -4.12
C ALA A 301 -19.37 3.93 -4.42
N HIS A 302 -19.72 2.64 -4.29
CA HIS A 302 -21.10 2.17 -4.40
C HIS A 302 -22.04 2.85 -3.39
N GLU A 303 -21.61 2.95 -2.13
CA GLU A 303 -22.41 3.60 -1.10
C GLU A 303 -22.50 5.12 -1.29
N GLN A 304 -21.48 5.76 -1.87
CA GLN A 304 -21.54 7.16 -2.27
C GLN A 304 -22.52 7.40 -3.43
N PHE A 305 -22.59 6.48 -4.39
CA PHE A 305 -23.63 6.50 -5.42
C PHE A 305 -25.03 6.40 -4.80
N ASN A 306 -25.22 5.52 -3.79
CA ASN A 306 -26.47 5.41 -3.05
C ASN A 306 -26.81 6.73 -2.31
N VAL A 307 -25.85 7.41 -1.70
CA VAL A 307 -26.05 8.75 -1.09
C VAL A 307 -26.53 9.76 -2.14
N ALA A 308 -25.86 9.84 -3.29
CA ALA A 308 -26.24 10.76 -4.36
C ALA A 308 -27.63 10.42 -4.96
N ARG A 309 -27.99 9.13 -5.04
CA ARG A 309 -29.30 8.68 -5.44
C ARG A 309 -30.38 9.04 -4.41
N ALA A 310 -30.09 8.82 -3.12
CA ALA A 310 -31.01 9.17 -2.03
C ALA A 310 -31.26 10.68 -1.94
N ALA A 311 -30.28 11.52 -2.26
CA ALA A 311 -30.41 12.96 -2.31
C ALA A 311 -31.38 13.47 -3.41
N MET A 312 -31.77 12.62 -4.36
CA MET A 312 -32.79 12.92 -5.37
C MET A 312 -34.22 12.89 -4.80
N TYR A 313 -34.43 12.36 -3.60
CA TYR A 313 -35.73 12.23 -2.96
C TYR A 313 -35.98 13.33 -1.92
N PRO A 314 -37.26 13.58 -1.54
CA PRO A 314 -37.62 14.58 -0.54
C PRO A 314 -36.96 14.31 0.82
N GLN A 315 -36.35 15.33 1.42
CA GLN A 315 -35.73 15.23 2.75
C GLN A 315 -36.75 15.58 3.83
N LEU A 316 -36.91 14.72 4.83
CA LEU A 316 -37.69 15.01 6.04
C LEU A 316 -36.76 15.55 7.12
N THR A 317 -36.98 16.81 7.48
CA THR A 317 -36.23 17.49 8.55
C THR A 317 -37.15 17.89 9.68
N LEU A 318 -36.69 17.69 10.90
CA LEU A 318 -37.32 18.21 12.11
C LEU A 318 -36.40 19.28 12.69
N SER A 319 -36.93 20.46 13.00
CA SER A 319 -36.20 21.50 13.66
C SER A 319 -37.04 22.11 14.79
N GLY A 320 -36.36 22.50 15.85
CA GLY A 320 -36.98 23.22 16.95
C GLY A 320 -36.04 24.28 17.46
N SER A 321 -36.60 25.39 17.87
CA SER A 321 -35.80 26.44 18.52
C SER A 321 -36.49 27.00 19.75
N VAL A 322 -35.69 27.43 20.71
CA VAL A 322 -36.17 28.05 21.97
C VAL A 322 -35.15 29.04 22.48
N GLY A 323 -35.63 30.16 22.96
CA GLY A 323 -34.78 31.16 23.60
C GLY A 323 -35.42 32.52 23.75
N PRO A 324 -34.82 33.45 24.50
CA PRO A 324 -35.30 34.80 24.62
C PRO A 324 -35.06 35.60 23.28
N ASP A 325 -36.13 36.25 22.87
CA ASP A 325 -36.20 37.18 21.75
C ASP A 325 -36.97 38.43 22.18
N ALA A 326 -36.34 39.58 22.16
CA ALA A 326 -36.99 40.81 22.61
C ALA A 326 -36.47 42.07 21.92
N LYS A 327 -37.38 43.01 21.74
CA LYS A 327 -37.05 44.37 21.32
C LYS A 327 -36.54 45.18 22.50
N GLY A 328 -35.26 45.56 22.45
CA GLY A 328 -34.56 46.29 23.51
C GLY A 328 -34.08 45.41 24.67
N LEU A 329 -32.95 45.80 25.26
CA LEU A 329 -32.30 45.09 26.36
C LEU A 329 -33.17 44.98 27.64
N ALA A 330 -34.01 45.93 27.88
CA ALA A 330 -34.88 45.98 29.09
C ALA A 330 -35.92 44.83 29.13
N ASN A 331 -36.38 44.41 27.95
CA ASN A 331 -37.40 43.37 27.82
C ASN A 331 -36.80 41.97 27.69
N TRP A 332 -35.51 41.84 27.43
CA TRP A 332 -34.84 40.58 27.13
C TRP A 332 -34.84 39.63 28.32
N PHE A 333 -34.75 40.18 29.53
CA PHE A 333 -34.78 39.38 30.79
C PHE A 333 -36.19 39.14 31.32
N ASN A 334 -37.24 39.64 30.65
CA ASN A 334 -38.61 39.53 31.13
C ASN A 334 -39.25 38.22 30.75
N MET A 335 -38.83 37.15 31.45
CA MET A 335 -39.35 35.79 31.26
C MET A 335 -40.73 35.63 31.95
N PRO A 336 -41.70 34.89 31.35
CA PRO A 336 -41.67 34.18 30.07
C PRO A 336 -42.05 35.02 28.86
N GLY A 337 -42.26 36.34 29.00
CA GLY A 337 -42.75 37.22 27.92
C GLY A 337 -41.78 37.37 26.73
N SER A 338 -40.47 37.19 26.95
CA SER A 338 -39.43 37.17 25.93
C SER A 338 -39.15 35.81 25.34
N LEU A 339 -39.78 34.73 25.84
CA LEU A 339 -39.48 33.35 25.39
C LEU A 339 -40.16 33.06 24.07
N LEU A 340 -39.33 32.91 23.01
CA LEU A 340 -39.76 32.36 21.73
C LEU A 340 -39.50 30.87 21.68
N TRP A 341 -40.45 30.08 21.18
CA TRP A 341 -40.19 28.70 20.82
C TRP A 341 -40.93 28.36 19.50
N ASN A 342 -40.33 27.49 18.70
CA ASN A 342 -41.01 26.92 17.56
C ASN A 342 -40.57 25.47 17.34
N ALA A 343 -41.42 24.69 16.67
CA ALA A 343 -41.12 23.34 16.22
C ALA A 343 -41.66 23.18 14.81
N VAL A 344 -40.82 22.75 13.88
CA VAL A 344 -41.14 22.62 12.47
C VAL A 344 -40.78 21.23 11.98
N ALA A 345 -41.72 20.55 11.33
CA ALA A 345 -41.45 19.35 10.54
C ALA A 345 -41.61 19.76 9.06
N GLY A 346 -40.58 19.56 8.26
CA GLY A 346 -40.56 19.97 6.86
C GLY A 346 -40.17 18.82 5.94
N LEU A 347 -40.93 18.62 4.84
CA LEU A 347 -40.54 17.75 3.74
C LEU A 347 -40.17 18.64 2.55
N THR A 348 -38.88 18.60 2.18
CA THR A 348 -38.36 19.50 1.15
C THR A 348 -37.77 18.70 -0.01
N GLN A 349 -38.22 19.01 -1.24
CA GLN A 349 -37.72 18.44 -2.49
C GLN A 349 -37.26 19.56 -3.40
N PRO A 350 -35.98 19.66 -3.78
CA PRO A 350 -35.52 20.56 -4.81
C PRO A 350 -36.05 20.17 -6.19
N ILE A 351 -36.87 20.99 -6.82
CA ILE A 351 -37.42 20.76 -8.15
C ILE A 351 -36.50 21.31 -9.24
N LEU A 352 -36.03 22.55 -9.04
CA LEU A 352 -35.09 23.23 -9.93
C LEU A 352 -33.83 23.61 -9.14
N ASN A 353 -32.70 22.95 -9.45
CA ASN A 353 -31.42 23.18 -8.79
C ASN A 353 -30.25 23.25 -9.78
N GLY A 354 -30.50 23.76 -11.01
CA GLY A 354 -29.46 23.90 -12.03
C GLY A 354 -28.79 22.56 -12.41
N ARG A 355 -29.53 21.43 -12.37
CA ARG A 355 -29.05 20.07 -12.65
C ARG A 355 -28.07 19.50 -11.60
N THR A 356 -27.77 20.19 -10.51
CA THR A 356 -26.75 19.82 -9.52
C THR A 356 -26.93 18.38 -9.03
N LEU A 357 -28.10 18.00 -8.52
CA LEU A 357 -28.35 16.64 -8.00
C LEU A 357 -28.22 15.57 -9.08
N LYS A 358 -28.69 15.84 -10.31
CA LYS A 358 -28.54 14.90 -11.43
C LYS A 358 -27.06 14.70 -11.77
N THR A 359 -26.29 15.78 -11.85
CA THR A 359 -24.84 15.72 -12.10
C THR A 359 -24.12 14.97 -11.00
N GLN A 360 -24.42 15.24 -9.72
CA GLN A 360 -23.82 14.51 -8.58
C GLN A 360 -24.09 12.99 -8.66
N LYS A 361 -25.32 12.59 -8.99
CA LYS A 361 -25.66 11.16 -9.16
C LYS A 361 -24.88 10.52 -10.33
N GLU A 362 -24.83 11.18 -11.50
CA GLU A 362 -24.12 10.65 -12.66
C GLU A 362 -22.60 10.57 -12.40
N VAL A 363 -22.01 11.59 -11.76
CA VAL A 363 -20.59 11.59 -11.36
C VAL A 363 -20.31 10.46 -10.37
N ALA A 364 -21.16 10.27 -9.34
CA ALA A 364 -21.01 9.20 -8.38
C ALA A 364 -21.10 7.80 -9.03
N LYS A 365 -21.95 7.64 -10.07
CA LYS A 365 -22.01 6.41 -10.86
C LYS A 365 -20.72 6.14 -11.64
N LEU A 366 -20.18 7.17 -12.29
CA LEU A 366 -18.90 7.07 -13.01
C LEU A 366 -17.73 6.79 -12.05
N GLN A 367 -17.77 7.31 -10.82
CA GLN A 367 -16.78 7.01 -9.79
C GLN A 367 -16.87 5.54 -9.31
N GLU A 368 -18.08 4.99 -9.18
CA GLU A 368 -18.29 3.57 -8.90
C GLU A 368 -17.72 2.69 -10.01
N ASP A 369 -18.01 3.02 -11.28
CA ASP A 369 -17.49 2.31 -12.44
C ASP A 369 -15.95 2.37 -12.52
N ALA A 370 -15.35 3.53 -12.22
CA ALA A 370 -13.91 3.71 -12.14
C ALA A 370 -13.28 2.87 -11.00
N ALA A 371 -13.93 2.82 -9.84
CA ALA A 371 -13.49 1.97 -8.72
C ALA A 371 -13.56 0.47 -9.06
N LEU A 372 -14.57 0.04 -9.82
CA LEU A 372 -14.67 -1.34 -10.32
C LEU A 372 -13.53 -1.68 -11.28
N ILE A 373 -13.20 -0.77 -12.20
CA ILE A 373 -12.06 -0.94 -13.12
C ILE A 373 -10.76 -1.04 -12.33
N SER A 374 -10.54 -0.15 -11.36
CA SER A 374 -9.36 -0.17 -10.50
C SER A 374 -9.24 -1.46 -9.70
N PHE A 375 -10.34 -2.00 -9.17
CA PHE A 375 -10.36 -3.28 -8.48
C PHE A 375 -9.98 -4.44 -9.41
N LYS A 376 -10.55 -4.49 -10.63
CA LYS A 376 -10.18 -5.50 -11.64
C LYS A 376 -8.71 -5.40 -12.02
N GLN A 377 -8.18 -4.19 -12.17
CA GLN A 377 -6.77 -3.95 -12.46
C GLN A 377 -5.86 -4.43 -11.32
N SER A 378 -6.24 -4.21 -10.04
CA SER A 378 -5.46 -4.71 -8.90
C SER A 378 -5.35 -6.23 -8.88
N LEU A 379 -6.42 -6.95 -9.26
CA LEU A 379 -6.41 -8.40 -9.41
C LEU A 379 -5.46 -8.87 -10.51
N LEU A 380 -5.51 -8.23 -11.69
CA LEU A 380 -4.63 -8.57 -12.81
C LEU A 380 -3.16 -8.29 -12.47
N ASN A 381 -2.88 -7.17 -11.80
CA ASN A 381 -1.54 -6.84 -11.32
C ASN A 381 -1.03 -7.90 -10.33
N ALA A 382 -1.87 -8.32 -9.39
CA ALA A 382 -1.53 -9.37 -8.43
C ALA A 382 -1.18 -10.69 -9.12
N GLY A 383 -1.98 -11.12 -10.09
CA GLY A 383 -1.69 -12.32 -10.88
C GLY A 383 -0.43 -12.21 -11.74
N ASN A 384 -0.18 -11.03 -12.31
CA ASN A 384 1.02 -10.75 -13.08
C ASN A 384 2.29 -10.78 -12.22
N GLU A 385 2.27 -10.20 -11.01
CA GLU A 385 3.38 -10.27 -10.05
C GLU A 385 3.75 -11.72 -9.71
N VAL A 386 2.75 -12.55 -9.39
CA VAL A 386 2.97 -13.99 -9.12
C VAL A 386 3.56 -14.70 -10.34
N SER A 387 2.99 -14.48 -11.54
CA SER A 387 3.49 -15.10 -12.78
C SER A 387 4.94 -14.71 -13.07
N ASN A 388 5.27 -13.43 -12.92
CA ASN A 388 6.62 -12.93 -13.17
C ASN A 388 7.63 -13.48 -12.17
N ALA A 389 7.27 -13.55 -10.89
CA ALA A 389 8.13 -14.11 -9.85
C ALA A 389 8.40 -15.61 -10.11
N LEU A 390 7.38 -16.40 -10.41
CA LEU A 390 7.51 -17.82 -10.74
C LEU A 390 8.38 -18.05 -11.97
N ALA A 391 8.14 -17.30 -13.06
CA ALA A 391 8.94 -17.41 -14.28
C ALA A 391 10.40 -17.03 -14.01
N SER A 392 10.63 -15.93 -13.27
CA SER A 392 11.99 -15.50 -12.93
C SER A 392 12.72 -16.54 -12.07
N ILE A 393 12.09 -17.09 -11.02
CA ILE A 393 12.68 -18.11 -10.17
C ILE A 393 13.09 -19.33 -11.03
N HIS A 394 12.17 -19.84 -11.85
CA HIS A 394 12.41 -21.03 -12.66
C HIS A 394 13.59 -20.85 -13.64
N PHE A 395 13.56 -19.81 -14.47
CA PHE A 395 14.59 -19.61 -15.47
C PHE A 395 15.94 -19.19 -14.88
N THR A 396 15.92 -18.40 -13.79
CA THR A 396 17.15 -18.00 -13.09
C THR A 396 17.78 -19.19 -12.33
N ALA A 397 16.99 -20.13 -11.82
CA ALA A 397 17.52 -21.37 -11.23
C ALA A 397 18.20 -22.26 -12.30
N GLN A 398 17.64 -22.34 -13.51
CA GLN A 398 18.30 -23.03 -14.62
C GLN A 398 19.62 -22.32 -15.03
N GLN A 399 19.62 -20.99 -15.08
CA GLN A 399 20.84 -20.21 -15.33
C GLN A 399 21.91 -20.48 -14.27
N ALA A 400 21.55 -20.48 -12.99
CA ALA A 400 22.47 -20.72 -11.88
C ALA A 400 23.16 -22.09 -12.03
N LYS A 401 22.43 -23.13 -12.44
CA LYS A 401 22.99 -24.48 -12.67
C LYS A 401 24.15 -24.44 -13.67
N TYR A 402 23.97 -23.77 -14.82
CA TYR A 402 25.03 -23.66 -15.83
C TYR A 402 26.18 -22.75 -15.37
N GLN A 403 25.88 -21.72 -14.59
CA GLN A 403 26.93 -20.84 -14.02
C GLN A 403 27.78 -21.56 -12.97
N ILE A 404 27.21 -22.46 -12.16
CA ILE A 404 27.96 -23.30 -11.22
C ILE A 404 28.96 -24.16 -12.00
N GLU A 405 28.51 -24.88 -13.02
CA GLU A 405 29.39 -25.67 -13.91
C GLU A 405 30.47 -24.81 -14.56
N GLN A 406 30.11 -23.63 -15.08
CA GLN A 406 31.04 -22.69 -15.67
C GLN A 406 32.13 -22.26 -14.67
N VAL A 407 31.76 -21.89 -13.44
CA VAL A 407 32.73 -21.48 -12.40
C VAL A 407 33.67 -22.62 -12.05
N GLU A 408 33.18 -23.85 -11.91
CA GLU A 408 34.01 -25.03 -11.63
C GLU A 408 35.02 -25.30 -12.74
N GLU A 409 34.60 -25.28 -14.02
CA GLU A 409 35.50 -25.52 -15.14
C GLU A 409 36.51 -24.39 -15.32
N LEU A 410 36.11 -23.13 -15.10
CA LEU A 410 37.03 -21.98 -15.16
C LEU A 410 38.08 -22.03 -14.06
N LYS A 411 37.75 -22.48 -12.86
CA LYS A 411 38.73 -22.70 -11.77
C LYS A 411 39.74 -23.77 -12.14
N LYS A 412 39.31 -24.87 -12.72
CA LYS A 412 40.24 -25.92 -13.24
C LYS A 412 41.14 -25.38 -14.36
N ALA A 413 40.52 -24.64 -15.32
CA ALA A 413 41.28 -24.03 -16.41
C ALA A 413 42.34 -23.05 -15.91
N PHE A 414 42.01 -22.25 -14.89
CA PHE A 414 42.97 -21.34 -14.25
C PHE A 414 44.13 -22.10 -13.62
N GLU A 415 43.88 -23.14 -12.80
CA GLU A 415 44.95 -23.90 -12.18
C GLU A 415 45.83 -24.61 -13.22
N TYR A 416 45.24 -25.25 -14.25
CA TYR A 416 46.02 -25.89 -15.30
C TYR A 416 46.82 -24.88 -16.12
N SER A 417 46.28 -23.70 -16.49
CA SER A 417 47.04 -22.67 -17.22
C SER A 417 48.22 -22.15 -16.42
N LYS A 418 48.09 -22.05 -15.09
CA LYS A 418 49.17 -21.68 -14.17
C LYS A 418 50.28 -22.73 -14.14
N GLU A 419 49.93 -24.03 -14.07
CA GLU A 419 50.90 -25.13 -14.12
C GLU A 419 51.61 -25.18 -15.48
N LEU A 420 50.88 -25.01 -16.59
CA LEU A 420 51.46 -24.95 -17.94
C LEU A 420 52.44 -23.79 -18.10
N LEU A 421 52.10 -22.60 -17.57
CA LEU A 421 53.01 -21.44 -17.63
C LEU A 421 54.33 -21.71 -16.91
N VAL A 422 54.29 -22.24 -15.68
CA VAL A 422 55.47 -22.53 -14.88
C VAL A 422 56.36 -23.58 -15.56
N ASN A 423 55.78 -24.58 -16.27
CA ASN A 423 56.50 -25.60 -16.99
C ASN A 423 56.93 -25.18 -18.42
N GLY A 424 56.64 -23.95 -18.84
CA GLY A 424 57.03 -23.39 -20.14
C GLY A 424 56.14 -23.86 -21.32
N TYR A 425 54.99 -24.51 -21.08
CA TYR A 425 54.07 -24.99 -22.13
C TYR A 425 52.87 -24.06 -22.34
N GLY A 426 52.65 -23.05 -21.46
CA GLY A 426 51.56 -22.11 -21.54
C GLY A 426 52.04 -20.69 -21.72
N THR A 427 51.12 -19.78 -22.05
CA THR A 427 51.39 -18.34 -22.12
C THR A 427 50.82 -17.62 -20.89
N TYR A 428 51.42 -16.47 -20.51
CA TYR A 428 50.90 -15.62 -19.47
C TYR A 428 49.48 -15.09 -19.77
N LEU A 429 49.12 -14.98 -21.05
CA LEU A 429 47.79 -14.56 -21.52
C LEU A 429 46.72 -15.59 -21.18
N ASP A 430 47.03 -16.89 -21.24
CA ASP A 430 46.11 -17.96 -20.90
C ASP A 430 45.72 -17.90 -19.42
N VAL A 431 46.72 -17.70 -18.56
CA VAL A 431 46.51 -17.57 -17.09
C VAL A 431 45.69 -16.33 -16.79
N LEU A 432 46.07 -15.19 -17.41
CA LEU A 432 45.39 -13.92 -17.22
C LEU A 432 43.92 -13.97 -17.65
N SER A 433 43.63 -14.56 -18.82
CA SER A 433 42.29 -14.75 -19.34
C SER A 433 41.43 -15.65 -18.47
N ALA A 434 41.99 -16.79 -18.02
CA ALA A 434 41.31 -17.72 -17.16
C ALA A 434 40.98 -17.07 -15.80
N GLN A 435 41.94 -16.35 -15.20
CA GLN A 435 41.76 -15.67 -13.91
C GLN A 435 40.68 -14.59 -13.96
N ASN A 436 40.64 -13.78 -15.02
CA ASN A 436 39.59 -12.76 -15.22
C ASN A 436 38.21 -13.41 -15.36
N SER A 437 38.15 -14.55 -16.10
CA SER A 437 36.92 -15.28 -16.29
C SER A 437 36.40 -15.89 -14.97
N VAL A 438 37.27 -16.37 -14.09
CA VAL A 438 36.89 -16.88 -12.76
C VAL A 438 36.22 -15.77 -11.94
N LEU A 439 36.90 -14.61 -11.77
CA LEU A 439 36.33 -13.50 -10.99
C LEU A 439 34.96 -13.05 -11.50
N SER A 440 34.87 -12.81 -12.82
CA SER A 440 33.62 -12.32 -13.42
C SER A 440 32.47 -13.35 -13.30
N SER A 441 32.78 -14.64 -13.46
CA SER A 441 31.77 -15.72 -13.32
C SER A 441 31.32 -15.91 -11.89
N GLU A 442 32.22 -15.84 -10.90
CA GLU A 442 31.86 -15.91 -9.49
C GLU A 442 30.94 -14.74 -9.07
N LEU A 443 31.30 -13.52 -9.46
CA LEU A 443 30.47 -12.34 -9.17
C LEU A 443 29.10 -12.43 -9.85
N SER A 444 29.04 -12.92 -11.11
CA SER A 444 27.79 -13.17 -11.81
C SER A 444 26.93 -14.22 -11.14
N LEU A 445 27.51 -15.32 -10.65
CA LEU A 445 26.79 -16.37 -9.93
C LEU A 445 26.16 -15.84 -8.64
N TYR A 446 26.88 -15.06 -7.82
CA TYR A 446 26.30 -14.46 -6.64
C TYR A 446 25.17 -13.46 -6.96
N SER A 447 25.31 -12.70 -8.04
CA SER A 447 24.22 -11.83 -8.52
C SER A 447 23.00 -12.66 -8.93
N THR A 448 23.17 -13.81 -9.55
CA THR A 448 22.10 -14.74 -9.92
C THR A 448 21.40 -15.32 -8.70
N TYR A 449 22.15 -15.74 -7.67
CA TYR A 449 21.55 -16.18 -6.39
C TYR A 449 20.73 -15.07 -5.73
N ASN A 450 21.23 -13.84 -5.74
CA ASN A 450 20.47 -12.71 -5.22
C ASN A 450 19.14 -12.51 -5.98
N ILE A 451 19.14 -12.59 -7.30
CA ILE A 451 17.90 -12.49 -8.10
C ILE A 451 16.88 -13.55 -7.67
N ILE A 452 17.30 -14.81 -7.48
CA ILE A 452 16.41 -15.88 -7.03
C ILE A 452 15.80 -15.54 -5.66
N ILE A 453 16.63 -15.09 -4.71
CA ILE A 453 16.18 -14.73 -3.35
C ILE A 453 15.18 -13.56 -3.41
N GLN A 454 15.51 -12.51 -4.16
CA GLN A 454 14.62 -11.36 -4.36
C GLN A 454 13.27 -11.79 -4.94
N GLN A 455 13.25 -12.68 -5.91
CA GLN A 455 12.01 -13.17 -6.51
C GLN A 455 11.21 -14.06 -5.55
N LYS A 456 11.85 -14.84 -4.67
CA LYS A 456 11.14 -15.57 -3.60
C LYS A 456 10.50 -14.63 -2.58
N ILE A 457 11.17 -13.55 -2.20
CA ILE A 457 10.62 -12.50 -1.32
C ILE A 457 9.41 -11.84 -2.00
N ILE A 458 9.56 -11.46 -3.28
CA ILE A 458 8.47 -10.88 -4.08
C ILE A 458 7.29 -11.85 -4.18
N LEU A 459 7.54 -13.15 -4.42
CA LEU A 459 6.50 -14.16 -4.48
C LEU A 459 5.75 -14.31 -3.15
N TYR A 460 6.46 -14.37 -2.01
CA TYR A 460 5.86 -14.42 -0.68
C TYR A 460 4.94 -13.22 -0.44
N ARG A 461 5.39 -12.01 -0.75
CA ARG A 461 4.59 -10.78 -0.70
C ARG A 461 3.41 -10.84 -1.68
N ALA A 462 3.66 -11.22 -2.95
CA ALA A 462 2.64 -11.25 -4.00
C ALA A 462 1.50 -12.22 -3.71
N LEU A 463 1.74 -13.25 -2.94
CA LEU A 463 0.71 -14.18 -2.45
C LEU A 463 -0.02 -13.67 -1.19
N GLY A 464 0.44 -12.57 -0.59
CA GLY A 464 -0.18 -11.92 0.56
C GLY A 464 0.42 -12.30 1.92
N GLY A 465 1.68 -12.79 1.95
CA GLY A 465 2.45 -13.03 3.17
C GLY A 465 3.02 -11.76 3.78
N GLY A 466 3.47 -11.83 5.04
CA GLY A 466 4.26 -10.78 5.69
C GLY A 466 3.49 -9.84 6.64
N TRP A 467 2.18 -10.01 6.82
CA TRP A 467 1.37 -9.23 7.77
C TRP A 467 0.70 -10.10 8.86
N LYS A 468 0.87 -11.40 8.79
CA LYS A 468 0.33 -12.40 9.76
C LYS A 468 1.41 -12.77 10.77
#